data_5b5908b3f039ca9b166f9e14546175a7
#
_entry.id   5b5908b3f039ca9b166f9e14546175a7
#
_cell.length_a   1.000
_cell.length_b   1.000
_cell.length_c   1.000
_cell.angle_alpha   90.00
_cell.angle_beta   90.00
_cell.angle_gamma   90.00
#
_symmetry.space_group_name_H-M   'P 1'
#
loop_
_entity.id
_entity.type
_entity.pdbx_description
1 polymer ?
#
loop_
_entity_poly.entity_id
_entity_poly.type
_entity_poly.pdbx_seq_one_letter_code
_entity_poly.pdbx_strand_id
1 'polypeptide(L)'
;MSLTAGVLFLLLSFSANAQSKTGADYFEGKWKVLVTGTPYGDLKRIYVLEKKDNTLTGIVQDSTGKEITKCSKVELKDNEVTLYYQAMGNDVSITLIKKDDDHVTGKVLGTFDASGERIK
;
A
#
# COMPACT_ATOMS: atom_id res chain seq x y z
N MET A 1 -28.24 -27.96 -24.91
CA MET A 1 -28.20 -28.37 -23.51
C MET A 1 -26.81 -28.20 -22.92
N SER A 2 -25.83 -28.90 -23.45
CA SER A 2 -24.45 -28.83 -22.95
C SER A 2 -23.82 -27.46 -23.08
N LEU A 3 -24.22 -26.68 -24.09
CA LEU A 3 -23.68 -25.31 -24.27
C LEU A 3 -24.04 -24.39 -23.13
N THR A 4 -25.23 -24.51 -22.57
CA THR A 4 -25.68 -23.69 -21.46
C THR A 4 -24.81 -23.94 -20.22
N ALA A 5 -24.47 -25.19 -19.95
CA ALA A 5 -23.62 -25.53 -18.82
C ALA A 5 -22.23 -24.97 -18.99
N GLY A 6 -21.68 -24.96 -20.20
CA GLY A 6 -20.38 -24.41 -20.49
C GLY A 6 -20.32 -22.90 -20.26
N VAL A 7 -21.36 -22.18 -20.62
CA VAL A 7 -21.42 -20.75 -20.39
C VAL A 7 -21.43 -20.43 -18.90
N LEU A 8 -22.19 -21.16 -18.13
CA LEU A 8 -22.21 -20.99 -16.67
C LEU A 8 -20.84 -21.19 -16.06
N PHE A 9 -20.12 -22.19 -16.50
CA PHE A 9 -18.78 -22.47 -16.01
C PHE A 9 -17.83 -21.31 -16.28
N LEU A 10 -17.91 -20.71 -17.46
CA LEU A 10 -17.08 -19.55 -17.81
C LEU A 10 -17.34 -18.37 -16.88
N LEU A 11 -18.58 -18.11 -16.53
CA LEU A 11 -18.92 -17.03 -15.61
C LEU A 11 -18.30 -17.25 -14.23
N LEU A 12 -18.27 -18.47 -13.75
CA LEU A 12 -17.63 -18.80 -12.50
C LEU A 12 -16.12 -18.54 -12.56
N SER A 13 -15.49 -18.81 -13.67
CA SER A 13 -14.07 -18.55 -13.86
C SER A 13 -13.76 -17.06 -13.74
N PHE A 14 -14.60 -16.19 -14.30
CA PHE A 14 -14.42 -14.76 -14.15
C PHE A 14 -14.53 -14.32 -12.70
N SER A 15 -15.46 -14.87 -11.95
CA SER A 15 -15.59 -14.55 -10.53
C SER A 15 -14.33 -14.89 -9.76
N ALA A 16 -13.71 -16.01 -10.06
CA ALA A 16 -12.46 -16.40 -9.40
C ALA A 16 -11.34 -15.42 -9.69
N ASN A 17 -11.29 -14.88 -10.91
CA ASN A 17 -10.24 -13.92 -11.29
C ASN A 17 -10.43 -12.55 -10.68
N ALA A 18 -11.59 -12.25 -10.11
CA ALA A 18 -11.87 -10.97 -9.49
C ALA A 18 -11.46 -10.91 -8.01
N GLN A 19 -10.80 -11.94 -7.50
CA GLN A 19 -10.38 -11.96 -6.11
C GLN A 19 -9.35 -10.88 -5.80
N SER A 20 -9.46 -10.30 -4.61
CA SER A 20 -8.51 -9.30 -4.13
C SER A 20 -7.13 -9.91 -3.91
N LYS A 21 -6.12 -9.12 -4.17
CA LYS A 21 -4.74 -9.48 -3.87
C LYS A 21 -4.45 -9.34 -2.38
N THR A 22 -3.45 -10.03 -1.90
CA THR A 22 -2.99 -9.97 -0.51
C THR A 22 -1.47 -9.84 -0.47
N GLY A 23 -0.95 -9.46 0.71
CA GLY A 23 0.48 -9.42 0.95
C GLY A 23 1.23 -8.52 -0.02
N ALA A 24 2.40 -8.98 -0.46
CA ALA A 24 3.25 -8.20 -1.35
C ALA A 24 2.57 -7.84 -2.66
N ASP A 25 1.77 -8.72 -3.20
CA ASP A 25 1.03 -8.45 -4.44
C ASP A 25 0.03 -7.31 -4.28
N TYR A 26 -0.56 -7.19 -3.11
CA TYR A 26 -1.49 -6.10 -2.82
C TYR A 26 -0.76 -4.77 -2.66
N PHE A 27 0.30 -4.75 -1.85
CA PHE A 27 0.98 -3.50 -1.49
C PHE A 27 1.91 -2.98 -2.58
N GLU A 28 2.28 -3.80 -3.53
CA GLU A 28 3.12 -3.36 -4.64
C GLU A 28 2.44 -2.21 -5.41
N GLY A 29 3.21 -1.19 -5.77
CA GLY A 29 2.71 -0.04 -6.51
C GLY A 29 2.97 1.27 -5.79
N LYS A 30 2.21 2.28 -6.17
CA LYS A 30 2.34 3.63 -5.60
C LYS A 30 1.10 3.97 -4.78
N TRP A 31 1.34 4.56 -3.62
CA TRP A 31 0.29 4.95 -2.70
C TRP A 31 0.42 6.42 -2.33
N LYS A 32 -0.63 7.18 -2.57
CA LYS A 32 -0.72 8.57 -2.13
C LYS A 32 -1.32 8.57 -0.73
N VAL A 33 -0.55 9.04 0.24
CA VAL A 33 -0.92 8.95 1.66
C VAL A 33 -1.01 10.34 2.26
N LEU A 34 -2.10 10.59 2.97
CA LEU A 34 -2.32 11.80 3.76
C LEU A 34 -2.14 11.42 5.23
N VAL A 35 -1.23 12.14 5.90
CA VAL A 35 -0.99 11.99 7.34
C VAL A 35 -1.52 13.24 8.02
N THR A 36 -2.39 13.06 9.00
CA THR A 36 -3.07 14.18 9.66
C THR A 36 -2.62 14.34 11.10
N GLY A 37 -2.73 15.58 11.59
CA GLY A 37 -2.52 15.88 13.00
C GLY A 37 -1.08 15.95 13.45
N THR A 38 -0.13 16.03 12.54
CA THR A 38 1.29 16.13 12.93
C THR A 38 1.64 17.55 13.40
N PRO A 39 2.74 17.71 14.15
CA PRO A 39 3.21 19.06 14.53
C PRO A 39 3.53 19.96 13.34
N TYR A 40 3.79 19.37 12.18
CA TYR A 40 4.05 20.12 10.95
C TYR A 40 2.79 20.34 10.10
N GLY A 41 1.62 20.03 10.65
CA GLY A 41 0.36 20.05 9.91
C GLY A 41 0.13 18.74 9.15
N ASP A 42 -0.80 18.77 8.22
CA ASP A 42 -1.08 17.60 7.40
C ASP A 42 0.02 17.40 6.36
N LEU A 43 0.47 16.18 6.20
CA LEU A 43 1.56 15.84 5.28
C LEU A 43 1.05 14.91 4.19
N LYS A 44 1.45 15.18 2.97
CA LYS A 44 1.17 14.29 1.82
C LYS A 44 2.47 13.65 1.37
N ARG A 45 2.44 12.33 1.23
CA ARG A 45 3.59 11.54 0.81
C ARG A 45 3.15 10.50 -0.20
N ILE A 46 4.06 10.15 -1.10
CA ILE A 46 3.86 9.03 -2.02
C ILE A 46 4.84 7.94 -1.60
N TYR A 47 4.30 6.75 -1.38
CA TYR A 47 5.12 5.58 -1.08
C TYR A 47 5.13 4.68 -2.30
N VAL A 48 6.32 4.40 -2.83
CA VAL A 48 6.50 3.52 -3.97
C VAL A 48 7.04 2.20 -3.46
N LEU A 49 6.23 1.16 -3.56
CA LEU A 49 6.58 -0.16 -3.07
C LEU A 49 6.83 -1.09 -4.25
N GLU A 50 8.02 -1.68 -4.28
CA GLU A 50 8.41 -2.62 -5.32
C GLU A 50 8.53 -4.00 -4.74
N LYS A 51 7.93 -4.96 -5.42
CA LYS A 51 8.06 -6.36 -5.08
C LYS A 51 9.34 -6.91 -5.71
N LYS A 52 10.16 -7.53 -4.89
CA LYS A 52 11.38 -8.17 -5.34
C LYS A 52 11.43 -9.55 -4.71
N ASP A 53 11.24 -10.60 -5.50
CA ASP A 53 10.99 -11.94 -5.03
C ASP A 53 9.73 -11.93 -4.14
N ASN A 54 9.80 -12.33 -2.89
CA ASN A 54 8.67 -12.29 -1.98
C ASN A 54 8.78 -11.16 -0.96
N THR A 55 9.64 -10.19 -1.21
CA THR A 55 9.85 -9.05 -0.32
C THR A 55 9.42 -7.75 -0.99
N LEU A 56 9.30 -6.71 -0.19
CA LEU A 56 9.02 -5.37 -0.68
C LEU A 56 10.17 -4.43 -0.30
N THR A 57 10.49 -3.54 -1.23
CA THR A 57 11.33 -2.39 -0.96
C THR A 57 10.49 -1.13 -1.11
N GLY A 58 10.89 -0.04 -0.50
CA GLY A 58 10.10 1.17 -0.51
C GLY A 58 10.91 2.43 -0.73
N ILE A 59 10.30 3.38 -1.41
CA ILE A 59 10.82 4.72 -1.63
C ILE A 59 9.75 5.70 -1.17
N VAL A 60 10.17 6.75 -0.46
CA VAL A 60 9.29 7.81 -0.01
C VAL A 60 9.49 9.02 -0.88
N GLN A 61 8.40 9.55 -1.43
CA GLN A 61 8.41 10.73 -2.29
C GLN A 61 7.53 11.82 -1.68
N ASP A 62 7.80 13.07 -2.02
CA ASP A 62 6.89 14.16 -1.70
C ASP A 62 5.68 14.14 -2.65
N SER A 63 4.75 15.08 -2.47
CA SER A 63 3.52 15.14 -3.26
C SER A 63 3.77 15.43 -4.75
N THR A 64 4.95 15.91 -5.11
CA THR A 64 5.31 16.18 -6.51
C THR A 64 5.95 14.97 -7.19
N GLY A 65 6.23 13.91 -6.43
CA GLY A 65 6.89 12.72 -6.95
C GLY A 65 8.40 12.72 -6.80
N LYS A 66 8.96 13.72 -6.12
CA LYS A 66 10.39 13.80 -5.88
C LYS A 66 10.78 12.90 -4.72
N GLU A 67 11.82 12.10 -4.90
CA GLU A 67 12.29 11.21 -3.85
C GLU A 67 12.81 11.98 -2.64
N ILE A 68 12.30 11.63 -1.46
CA ILE A 68 12.78 12.15 -0.17
C ILE A 68 13.84 11.22 0.39
N THR A 69 13.53 9.92 0.46
CA THR A 69 14.42 8.92 1.05
C THR A 69 13.97 7.52 0.62
N LYS A 70 14.83 6.55 0.90
CA LYS A 70 14.49 5.13 0.73
C LYS A 70 14.20 4.52 2.07
N CYS A 71 13.28 3.54 2.09
CA CYS A 71 13.02 2.82 3.31
C CYS A 71 14.22 1.95 3.68
N SER A 72 14.60 1.99 4.95
CA SER A 72 15.66 1.12 5.46
C SER A 72 15.16 -0.30 5.67
N LYS A 73 13.85 -0.45 5.91
CA LYS A 73 13.24 -1.73 6.18
C LYS A 73 11.77 -1.67 5.80
N VAL A 74 11.25 -2.78 5.27
CA VAL A 74 9.83 -2.96 4.98
C VAL A 74 9.42 -4.30 5.58
N GLU A 75 8.45 -4.27 6.49
CA GLU A 75 7.93 -5.48 7.12
C GLU A 75 6.52 -5.75 6.63
N LEU A 76 6.30 -6.94 6.13
CA LEU A 76 5.01 -7.38 5.62
C LEU A 76 4.42 -8.41 6.56
N LYS A 77 3.15 -8.20 6.93
CA LYS A 77 2.44 -9.15 7.81
C LYS A 77 0.96 -9.16 7.40
N ASP A 78 0.53 -10.27 6.81
CA ASP A 78 -0.86 -10.44 6.38
C ASP A 78 -1.32 -9.27 5.50
N ASN A 79 -2.31 -8.50 5.96
CA ASN A 79 -2.84 -7.34 5.25
C ASN A 79 -2.26 -6.03 5.75
N GLU A 80 -1.05 -6.06 6.29
CA GLU A 80 -0.41 -4.92 6.92
C GLU A 80 1.03 -4.82 6.46
N VAL A 81 1.50 -3.60 6.18
CA VAL A 81 2.90 -3.34 5.86
C VAL A 81 3.40 -2.19 6.72
N THR A 82 4.60 -2.34 7.28
CA THR A 82 5.25 -1.27 8.04
C THR A 82 6.51 -0.86 7.30
N LEU A 83 6.63 0.44 7.08
CA LEU A 83 7.76 1.04 6.38
C LEU A 83 8.58 1.84 7.39
N TYR A 84 9.90 1.61 7.39
CA TYR A 84 10.83 2.32 8.26
C TYR A 84 11.76 3.17 7.40
N TYR A 85 11.88 4.43 7.74
CA TYR A 85 12.76 5.36 7.02
C TYR A 85 13.16 6.51 7.91
N GLN A 86 14.12 7.31 7.45
CA GLN A 86 14.53 8.53 8.13
C GLN A 86 14.08 9.74 7.32
N ALA A 87 13.54 10.73 8.01
CA ALA A 87 13.12 11.97 7.39
C ALA A 87 13.34 13.11 8.38
N MET A 88 13.90 14.20 7.90
CA MET A 88 14.18 15.39 8.71
C MET A 88 15.00 15.07 9.96
N GLY A 89 15.93 14.13 9.84
CA GLY A 89 16.81 13.73 10.94
C GLY A 89 16.18 12.81 11.97
N ASN A 90 14.97 12.32 11.71
CA ASN A 90 14.24 11.47 12.65
C ASN A 90 13.93 10.10 12.03
N ASP A 91 13.88 9.10 12.89
CA ASP A 91 13.39 7.79 12.49
C ASP A 91 11.87 7.82 12.43
N VAL A 92 11.32 7.36 11.31
CA VAL A 92 9.89 7.35 11.07
C VAL A 92 9.46 5.94 10.73
N SER A 93 8.31 5.54 11.26
CA SER A 93 7.65 4.31 10.83
C SER A 93 6.20 4.63 10.48
N ILE A 94 5.73 4.00 9.42
CA ILE A 94 4.32 4.08 9.04
C ILE A 94 3.81 2.67 8.83
N THR A 95 2.66 2.37 9.43
CA THR A 95 1.98 1.11 9.22
C THR A 95 0.75 1.36 8.37
N LEU A 96 0.63 0.63 7.26
CA LEU A 96 -0.51 0.72 6.36
C LEU A 96 -1.25 -0.60 6.37
N ILE A 97 -2.56 -0.53 6.52
CA ILE A 97 -3.44 -1.69 6.61
C ILE A 97 -4.42 -1.65 5.45
N LYS A 98 -4.58 -2.78 4.77
CA LYS A 98 -5.53 -2.89 3.68
C LYS A 98 -6.94 -2.58 4.16
N LYS A 99 -7.60 -1.64 3.48
CA LYS A 99 -9.01 -1.31 3.72
C LYS A 99 -9.88 -1.90 2.62
N ASP A 100 -9.50 -1.68 1.37
CA ASP A 100 -10.14 -2.28 0.20
C ASP A 100 -9.07 -2.38 -0.90
N ASP A 101 -9.48 -2.67 -2.13
CA ASP A 101 -8.52 -2.91 -3.22
C ASP A 101 -7.61 -1.72 -3.50
N ASP A 102 -8.08 -0.50 -3.29
CA ASP A 102 -7.38 0.71 -3.67
C ASP A 102 -7.11 1.65 -2.49
N HIS A 103 -7.50 1.29 -1.29
CA HIS A 103 -7.38 2.15 -0.12
C HIS A 103 -6.71 1.44 1.04
N VAL A 104 -5.87 2.19 1.77
CA VAL A 104 -5.23 1.74 2.99
C VAL A 104 -5.47 2.76 4.09
N THR A 105 -5.47 2.31 5.33
CA THR A 105 -5.47 3.18 6.51
C THR A 105 -4.30 2.81 7.37
N GLY A 106 -3.89 3.71 8.25
CA GLY A 106 -2.76 3.37 9.12
C GLY A 106 -2.40 4.48 10.07
N LYS A 107 -1.18 4.36 10.60
CA LYS A 107 -0.65 5.33 11.56
C LYS A 107 0.83 5.54 11.34
N VAL A 108 1.24 6.78 11.53
CA VAL A 108 2.65 7.16 11.57
C VAL A 108 3.08 7.22 13.03
N LEU A 109 4.18 6.53 13.36
CA LEU A 109 4.72 6.45 14.74
C LEU A 109 3.68 5.98 15.76
N GLY A 110 2.70 5.20 15.33
CA GLY A 110 1.62 4.72 16.18
C GLY A 110 0.68 5.80 16.69
N THR A 111 0.83 7.04 16.25
CA THR A 111 0.11 8.19 16.80
C THR A 111 -0.73 8.95 15.79
N PHE A 112 -0.14 9.27 14.62
CA PHE A 112 -0.80 10.13 13.64
C PHE A 112 -1.55 9.30 12.60
N ASP A 113 -2.80 9.64 12.36
CA ASP A 113 -3.62 8.90 11.41
C ASP A 113 -3.13 9.10 9.97
N ALA A 114 -3.22 8.03 9.20
CA ALA A 114 -2.86 8.03 7.80
C ALA A 114 -3.96 7.37 6.98
N SER A 115 -4.19 7.91 5.80
CA SER A 115 -5.09 7.28 4.83
C SER A 115 -4.43 7.34 3.46
N GLY A 116 -4.53 6.27 2.70
CA GLY A 116 -3.87 6.19 1.42
C GLY A 116 -4.75 5.64 0.32
N GLU A 117 -4.41 6.03 -0.90
CA GLU A 117 -5.11 5.62 -2.10
C GLU A 117 -4.08 5.21 -3.14
N ARG A 118 -4.39 4.11 -3.83
CA ARG A 118 -3.52 3.61 -4.89
C ARG A 118 -3.49 4.58 -6.07
N ILE A 119 -2.29 4.91 -6.55
CA ILE A 119 -2.11 5.68 -7.78
C ILE A 119 -2.10 4.69 -8.93
N LYS A 120 -2.99 4.90 -9.87
CA LYS A 120 -3.10 4.04 -11.06
C LYS A 120 -2.44 4.66 -12.27
#